data_c28c1eedacc99bcece00debbc661b649
#
_entry.id   c28c1eedacc99bcece00debbc661b649
#
_cell.length_a   1.000
_cell.length_b   1.000
_cell.length_c   1.000
_cell.angle_alpha   90.00
_cell.angle_beta   90.00
_cell.angle_gamma   90.00
#
_symmetry.space_group_name_H-M   'P 1'
#
loop_
_entity.id
_entity.type
_entity.pdbx_description
1 polymer ?
#
loop_
_entity_poly.entity_id
_entity_poly.type
_entity_poly.pdbx_seq_one_letter_code
_entity_poly.pdbx_strand_id
1 'polypeptide(L)'
;MKWILCMALFFATLSGQEVKVYKGTSRYDSDVLYTVREGVVYKGRSNYQSDILYTIRGHEVYKGRSNYRSDVLCTVRDGKVYKGTSNYNSDILLTVRDGKVYKGTSNYNSDILATVRDGAVYDGRSSYRSDIRFTIDGPLTLEEFVAVWYVVMYGW
;
A
#
# COMPACT_ATOMS: atom_id res chain seq x y z
N MET A 1 25.20 16.04 -18.25
CA MET A 1 24.81 14.63 -18.17
C MET A 1 23.80 14.47 -17.07
N LYS A 2 22.57 14.22 -17.44
CA LYS A 2 21.50 13.99 -16.48
C LYS A 2 21.45 12.50 -16.19
N TRP A 3 21.87 12.13 -15.00
CA TRP A 3 21.58 10.80 -14.46
C TRP A 3 20.12 10.81 -14.02
N ILE A 4 19.27 10.30 -14.87
CA ILE A 4 17.93 9.94 -14.51
C ILE A 4 18.08 8.67 -13.67
N LEU A 5 18.08 8.84 -12.35
CA LEU A 5 17.88 7.72 -11.44
C LEU A 5 16.43 7.30 -11.60
N CYS A 6 16.20 6.50 -12.61
CA CYS A 6 14.98 5.72 -12.74
C CYS A 6 14.97 4.82 -11.50
N MET A 7 14.18 5.17 -10.48
CA MET A 7 13.75 4.18 -9.51
C MET A 7 12.90 3.18 -10.29
N ALA A 8 13.59 2.23 -10.91
CA ALA A 8 12.98 1.02 -11.37
C ALA A 8 12.40 0.36 -10.12
N LEU A 9 11.10 0.48 -9.95
CA LEU A 9 10.34 -0.50 -9.20
C LEU A 9 10.69 -1.83 -9.87
N PHE A 10 11.59 -2.56 -9.23
CA PHE A 10 11.92 -3.91 -9.64
C PHE A 10 10.64 -4.73 -9.49
N PHE A 11 9.95 -4.94 -10.59
CA PHE A 11 8.99 -6.02 -10.71
C PHE A 11 9.76 -7.34 -10.78
N ALA A 12 10.37 -7.70 -9.68
CA ALA A 12 10.79 -9.07 -9.49
C ALA A 12 9.53 -9.83 -9.09
N THR A 13 8.93 -10.53 -10.02
CA THR A 13 8.00 -11.62 -9.75
C THR A 13 8.79 -12.74 -9.06
N LEU A 14 9.17 -12.53 -7.82
CA LEU A 14 9.63 -13.58 -6.92
C LEU A 14 8.38 -14.20 -6.32
N SER A 15 7.87 -15.19 -7.03
CA SER A 15 6.91 -16.16 -6.52
C SER A 15 7.37 -16.62 -5.12
N GLY A 16 6.58 -16.29 -4.08
CA GLY A 16 6.80 -16.78 -2.72
C GLY A 16 7.47 -15.82 -1.73
N GLN A 17 7.76 -14.57 -2.08
CA GLN A 17 8.33 -13.62 -1.11
C GLN A 17 7.25 -13.11 -0.14
N GLU A 18 7.51 -13.33 1.17
CA GLU A 18 6.72 -12.77 2.26
C GLU A 18 7.26 -11.40 2.62
N VAL A 19 6.38 -10.40 2.69
CA VAL A 19 6.71 -9.05 3.13
C VAL A 19 5.94 -8.74 4.41
N LYS A 20 6.65 -8.31 5.45
CA LYS A 20 6.07 -7.93 6.73
C LYS A 20 5.96 -6.41 6.85
N VAL A 21 4.88 -5.99 7.47
CA VAL A 21 4.59 -4.59 7.79
C VAL A 21 4.62 -4.43 9.30
N TYR A 22 5.51 -3.58 9.79
CA TYR A 22 5.76 -3.38 11.22
C TYR A 22 5.20 -2.04 11.70
N LYS A 23 4.79 -2.01 12.96
CA LYS A 23 4.37 -0.79 13.64
C LYS A 23 5.55 0.18 13.79
N GLY A 24 5.36 1.42 13.34
CA GLY A 24 6.36 2.48 13.47
C GLY A 24 7.71 2.05 12.91
N THR A 25 8.76 2.17 13.71
CA THR A 25 10.15 1.82 13.37
C THR A 25 10.56 0.43 13.83
N SER A 26 9.63 -0.33 14.36
CA SER A 26 9.92 -1.67 14.92
C SER A 26 10.39 -2.64 13.83
N ARG A 27 11.13 -3.64 14.27
CA ARG A 27 11.56 -4.80 13.47
C ARG A 27 11.32 -6.11 14.24
N TYR A 28 10.61 -6.03 15.36
CA TYR A 28 10.31 -7.20 16.19
C TYR A 28 9.06 -7.91 15.65
N ASP A 29 9.09 -9.24 15.69
CA ASP A 29 7.97 -10.08 15.24
C ASP A 29 6.67 -9.81 16.02
N SER A 30 6.76 -9.36 17.27
CA SER A 30 5.60 -8.94 18.07
C SER A 30 4.88 -7.71 17.53
N ASP A 31 5.57 -6.90 16.71
CA ASP A 31 5.08 -5.64 16.20
C ASP A 31 4.68 -5.73 14.71
N VAL A 32 4.60 -6.94 14.17
CA VAL A 32 4.09 -7.18 12.83
C VAL A 32 2.59 -6.88 12.81
N LEU A 33 2.20 -5.88 12.05
CA LEU A 33 0.81 -5.49 11.84
C LEU A 33 0.13 -6.37 10.80
N TYR A 34 0.84 -6.60 9.69
CA TYR A 34 0.33 -7.34 8.53
C TYR A 34 1.46 -8.09 7.84
N THR A 35 1.07 -9.18 7.18
CA THR A 35 1.95 -9.94 6.29
C THR A 35 1.34 -9.97 4.90
N VAL A 36 2.13 -9.65 3.89
CA VAL A 36 1.72 -9.67 2.47
C VAL A 36 2.43 -10.84 1.79
N ARG A 37 1.66 -11.69 1.13
CA ARG A 37 2.15 -12.88 0.45
C ARG A 37 1.31 -13.15 -0.79
N GLU A 38 1.95 -13.15 -1.96
CA GLU A 38 1.29 -13.46 -3.25
C GLU A 38 -0.01 -12.70 -3.50
N GLY A 39 0.00 -11.38 -3.24
CA GLY A 39 -1.19 -10.54 -3.43
C GLY A 39 -2.27 -10.72 -2.36
N VAL A 40 -1.95 -11.34 -1.24
CA VAL A 40 -2.89 -11.52 -0.12
C VAL A 40 -2.33 -10.84 1.12
N VAL A 41 -3.16 -10.02 1.77
CA VAL A 41 -2.83 -9.32 3.02
C VAL A 41 -3.46 -10.03 4.20
N TYR A 42 -2.63 -10.52 5.11
CA TYR A 42 -3.03 -11.22 6.32
C TYR A 42 -2.87 -10.34 7.56
N LYS A 43 -3.71 -10.56 8.55
CA LYS A 43 -3.59 -9.93 9.86
C LYS A 43 -2.38 -10.48 10.60
N GLY A 44 -1.53 -9.59 11.11
CA GLY A 44 -0.34 -9.96 11.88
C GLY A 44 0.58 -10.88 11.10
N ARG A 45 1.03 -11.94 11.75
CA ARG A 45 1.91 -13.00 11.20
C ARG A 45 1.14 -14.22 10.71
N SER A 46 -0.17 -14.10 10.61
CA SER A 46 -1.03 -15.24 10.25
C SER A 46 -0.80 -15.72 8.82
N ASN A 47 -1.06 -17.00 8.61
CA ASN A 47 -1.17 -17.63 7.31
C ASN A 47 -2.50 -18.36 7.13
N TYR A 48 -3.43 -18.15 8.08
CA TYR A 48 -4.74 -18.77 8.02
C TYR A 48 -5.70 -18.00 7.12
N GLN A 49 -6.55 -18.73 6.40
CA GLN A 49 -7.54 -18.14 5.51
C GLN A 49 -8.55 -17.23 6.22
N SER A 50 -8.82 -17.50 7.49
CA SER A 50 -9.70 -16.69 8.34
C SER A 50 -9.15 -15.28 8.61
N ASP A 51 -7.83 -15.11 8.49
CA ASP A 51 -7.13 -13.87 8.81
C ASP A 51 -6.76 -13.06 7.57
N ILE A 52 -7.30 -13.44 6.41
CA ILE A 52 -7.15 -12.66 5.18
C ILE A 52 -8.02 -11.42 5.26
N LEU A 53 -7.37 -10.26 5.15
CA LEU A 53 -8.02 -8.95 5.15
C LEU A 53 -8.37 -8.49 3.74
N TYR A 54 -7.44 -8.66 2.81
CA TYR A 54 -7.59 -8.26 1.41
C TYR A 54 -6.94 -9.26 0.48
N THR A 55 -7.48 -9.35 -0.73
CA THR A 55 -6.89 -10.09 -1.85
C THR A 55 -6.76 -9.15 -3.04
N ILE A 56 -5.56 -9.09 -3.63
CA ILE A 56 -5.28 -8.32 -4.83
C ILE A 56 -5.40 -9.24 -6.05
N ARG A 57 -6.19 -8.81 -7.04
CA ARG A 57 -6.34 -9.50 -8.32
C ARG A 57 -6.20 -8.50 -9.45
N GLY A 58 -5.12 -8.60 -10.21
CA GLY A 58 -4.78 -7.59 -11.20
C GLY A 58 -4.60 -6.22 -10.55
N HIS A 59 -5.42 -5.26 -10.93
CA HIS A 59 -5.41 -3.90 -10.40
C HIS A 59 -6.48 -3.63 -9.33
N GLU A 60 -7.19 -4.65 -8.89
CA GLU A 60 -8.31 -4.53 -7.96
C GLU A 60 -7.98 -5.11 -6.59
N VAL A 61 -8.39 -4.41 -5.55
CA VAL A 61 -8.28 -4.83 -4.14
C VAL A 61 -9.65 -5.25 -3.66
N TYR A 62 -9.77 -6.51 -3.28
CA TYR A 62 -11.00 -7.13 -2.80
C TYR A 62 -11.01 -7.27 -1.28
N LYS A 63 -12.20 -7.16 -0.70
CA LYS A 63 -12.42 -7.45 0.72
C LYS A 63 -12.25 -8.94 1.00
N GLY A 64 -11.41 -9.27 1.98
CA GLY A 64 -11.18 -10.63 2.41
C GLY A 64 -10.74 -11.53 1.25
N ARG A 65 -11.37 -12.68 1.12
CA ARG A 65 -11.13 -13.69 0.07
C ARG A 65 -12.06 -13.58 -1.13
N SER A 66 -12.86 -12.52 -1.16
CA SER A 66 -13.89 -12.38 -2.19
C SER A 66 -13.31 -12.30 -3.60
N ASN A 67 -14.09 -12.74 -4.57
CA ASN A 67 -13.88 -12.55 -5.99
C ASN A 67 -15.09 -11.89 -6.67
N TYR A 68 -16.05 -11.42 -5.87
CA TYR A 68 -17.23 -10.75 -6.39
C TYR A 68 -16.93 -9.28 -6.66
N ARG A 69 -17.42 -8.77 -7.79
CA ARG A 69 -17.25 -7.37 -8.19
C ARG A 69 -17.80 -6.37 -7.16
N SER A 70 -18.84 -6.75 -6.43
CA SER A 70 -19.42 -5.96 -5.33
C SER A 70 -18.47 -5.73 -4.16
N ASP A 71 -17.47 -6.60 -4.01
CA ASP A 71 -16.51 -6.57 -2.90
C ASP A 71 -15.17 -5.94 -3.27
N VAL A 72 -15.09 -5.32 -4.46
CA VAL A 72 -13.94 -4.51 -4.85
C VAL A 72 -13.96 -3.21 -4.04
N LEU A 73 -12.93 -3.00 -3.24
CA LEU A 73 -12.77 -1.80 -2.42
C LEU A 73 -12.21 -0.64 -3.22
N CYS A 74 -11.21 -0.93 -4.03
CA CYS A 74 -10.59 0.05 -4.91
C CYS A 74 -9.93 -0.61 -6.12
N THR A 75 -9.70 0.20 -7.14
CA THR A 75 -8.95 -0.16 -8.35
C THR A 75 -7.79 0.81 -8.53
N VAL A 76 -6.60 0.28 -8.80
CA VAL A 76 -5.36 1.05 -8.98
C VAL A 76 -5.02 1.12 -10.47
N ARG A 77 -4.88 2.33 -11.02
CA ARG A 77 -4.46 2.56 -12.42
C ARG A 77 -3.59 3.80 -12.51
N ASP A 78 -2.44 3.68 -13.16
CA ASP A 78 -1.51 4.80 -13.41
C ASP A 78 -1.23 5.65 -12.15
N GLY A 79 -0.99 4.99 -11.03
CA GLY A 79 -0.73 5.65 -9.75
C GLY A 79 -1.97 6.26 -9.09
N LYS A 80 -3.15 6.12 -9.66
CA LYS A 80 -4.42 6.61 -9.11
C LYS A 80 -5.22 5.47 -8.51
N VAL A 81 -5.85 5.73 -7.38
CA VAL A 81 -6.69 4.79 -6.64
C VAL A 81 -8.13 5.24 -6.74
N TYR A 82 -8.94 4.46 -7.43
CA TYR A 82 -10.35 4.73 -7.66
C TYR A 82 -11.22 3.96 -6.66
N LYS A 83 -12.32 4.55 -6.24
CA LYS A 83 -13.32 3.90 -5.40
C LYS A 83 -13.98 2.74 -6.14
N GLY A 84 -13.98 1.56 -5.51
CA GLY A 84 -14.58 0.36 -6.07
C GLY A 84 -14.05 0.06 -7.48
N THR A 85 -14.95 -0.18 -8.42
CA THR A 85 -14.62 -0.45 -9.83
C THR A 85 -14.72 0.78 -10.73
N SER A 86 -14.84 1.98 -10.15
CA SER A 86 -14.99 3.23 -10.90
C SER A 86 -13.77 3.54 -11.78
N ASN A 87 -14.01 4.29 -12.83
CA ASN A 87 -13.00 4.88 -13.70
C ASN A 87 -13.17 6.41 -13.86
N TYR A 88 -14.06 7.02 -13.08
CA TYR A 88 -14.31 8.46 -13.13
C TYR A 88 -13.31 9.22 -12.25
N ASN A 89 -12.85 10.38 -12.73
CA ASN A 89 -11.93 11.24 -11.99
C ASN A 89 -12.51 11.72 -10.63
N SER A 90 -13.83 11.87 -10.54
CA SER A 90 -14.53 12.22 -9.30
C SER A 90 -14.40 11.17 -8.20
N ASP A 91 -14.09 9.94 -8.58
CA ASP A 91 -14.00 8.79 -7.68
C ASP A 91 -12.56 8.43 -7.32
N ILE A 92 -11.59 9.27 -7.69
CA ILE A 92 -10.21 9.10 -7.28
C ILE A 92 -10.07 9.44 -5.79
N LEU A 93 -9.70 8.43 -5.01
CA LEU A 93 -9.48 8.55 -3.58
C LEU A 93 -8.09 9.09 -3.27
N LEU A 94 -7.09 8.61 -4.00
CA LEU A 94 -5.68 8.91 -3.80
C LEU A 94 -4.94 8.93 -5.13
N THR A 95 -3.83 9.67 -5.14
CA THR A 95 -2.79 9.57 -6.18
C THR A 95 -1.45 9.25 -5.52
N VAL A 96 -0.79 8.18 -5.97
CA VAL A 96 0.55 7.78 -5.52
C VAL A 96 1.55 8.14 -6.61
N ARG A 97 2.50 9.01 -6.27
CA ARG A 97 3.51 9.51 -7.22
C ARG A 97 4.78 9.90 -6.49
N ASP A 98 5.92 9.50 -7.04
CA ASP A 98 7.26 9.88 -6.54
C ASP A 98 7.44 9.62 -5.02
N GLY A 99 6.99 8.45 -4.55
CA GLY A 99 7.06 8.07 -3.15
C GLY A 99 6.14 8.88 -2.23
N LYS A 100 5.11 9.53 -2.77
CA LYS A 100 4.15 10.32 -1.99
C LYS A 100 2.72 9.88 -2.29
N VAL A 101 1.89 9.91 -1.27
CA VAL A 101 0.45 9.65 -1.35
C VAL A 101 -0.28 10.96 -1.22
N TYR A 102 -0.99 11.38 -2.25
CA TYR A 102 -1.77 12.61 -2.31
C TYR A 102 -3.25 12.33 -2.14
N LYS A 103 -3.97 13.25 -1.53
CA LYS A 103 -5.43 13.22 -1.43
C LYS A 103 -6.06 13.44 -2.81
N GLY A 104 -6.94 12.53 -3.22
CA GLY A 104 -7.68 12.63 -4.48
C GLY A 104 -6.76 12.80 -5.68
N THR A 105 -7.05 13.79 -6.51
CA THR A 105 -6.28 14.15 -7.72
C THR A 105 -5.24 15.22 -7.47
N SER A 106 -5.05 15.65 -6.22
CA SER A 106 -4.17 16.77 -5.88
C SER A 106 -2.71 16.51 -6.24
N ASN A 107 -2.02 17.58 -6.53
CA ASN A 107 -0.57 17.63 -6.69
C ASN A 107 0.10 18.67 -5.77
N TYR A 108 -0.67 19.23 -4.86
CA TYR A 108 -0.17 20.23 -3.92
C TYR A 108 0.51 19.58 -2.71
N ASN A 109 1.57 20.20 -2.23
CA ASN A 109 2.31 19.71 -1.07
C ASN A 109 1.46 19.67 0.22
N SER A 110 0.46 20.54 0.33
CA SER A 110 -0.50 20.55 1.45
C SER A 110 -1.38 19.31 1.53
N ASP A 111 -1.53 18.60 0.40
CA ASP A 111 -2.42 17.45 0.27
C ASP A 111 -1.68 16.11 0.29
N ILE A 112 -0.40 16.12 0.67
CA ILE A 112 0.38 14.91 0.89
C ILE A 112 -0.07 14.26 2.19
N LEU A 113 -0.60 13.05 2.09
CA LEU A 113 -1.06 12.25 3.23
C LEU A 113 0.06 11.39 3.82
N ALA A 114 0.98 10.94 2.99
CA ALA A 114 2.12 10.13 3.41
C ALA A 114 3.31 10.29 2.45
N THR A 115 4.52 10.07 2.99
CA THR A 115 5.76 9.99 2.22
C THR A 115 6.41 8.63 2.47
N VAL A 116 6.76 7.93 1.40
CA VAL A 116 7.43 6.61 1.45
C VAL A 116 8.89 6.78 1.10
N ARG A 117 9.77 6.31 1.97
CA ARG A 117 11.22 6.39 1.78
C ARG A 117 11.91 5.22 2.48
N ASP A 118 12.71 4.47 1.73
CA ASP A 118 13.51 3.34 2.26
C ASP A 118 12.67 2.34 3.07
N GLY A 119 11.48 2.02 2.59
CA GLY A 119 10.53 1.12 3.26
C GLY A 119 9.80 1.73 4.46
N ALA A 120 10.10 2.95 4.86
CA ALA A 120 9.38 3.65 5.92
C ALA A 120 8.29 4.56 5.35
N VAL A 121 7.12 4.53 5.96
CA VAL A 121 5.97 5.36 5.59
C VAL A 121 5.76 6.42 6.66
N TYR A 122 6.02 7.66 6.30
CA TYR A 122 5.94 8.84 7.16
C TYR A 122 4.58 9.51 7.04
N ASP A 123 4.14 10.12 8.12
CA ASP A 123 2.94 10.95 8.13
C ASP A 123 3.15 12.23 7.32
N GLY A 124 2.25 12.51 6.39
CA GLY A 124 2.30 13.70 5.55
C GLY A 124 3.65 13.86 4.85
N ARG A 125 4.23 15.04 5.00
CA ARG A 125 5.53 15.43 4.42
C ARG A 125 6.72 15.21 5.35
N SER A 126 6.48 14.61 6.51
CA SER A 126 7.52 14.48 7.52
C SER A 126 8.71 13.67 7.05
N SER A 127 9.86 13.96 7.63
CA SER A 127 11.09 13.18 7.52
C SER A 127 11.62 12.76 8.90
N TYR A 128 10.89 13.09 9.94
CA TYR A 128 11.29 12.75 11.31
C TYR A 128 10.95 11.30 11.64
N ARG A 129 11.86 10.61 12.32
CA ARG A 129 11.69 9.22 12.72
C ARG A 129 10.45 9.00 13.61
N SER A 130 10.10 9.99 14.42
CA SER A 130 8.89 9.97 15.25
C SER A 130 7.59 9.87 14.46
N ASP A 131 7.61 10.29 13.20
CA ASP A 131 6.43 10.39 12.36
C ASP A 131 6.29 9.20 11.39
N ILE A 132 7.10 8.16 11.58
CA ILE A 132 6.96 6.91 10.86
C ILE A 132 5.74 6.17 11.39
N ARG A 133 4.76 5.95 10.54
CA ARG A 133 3.54 5.22 10.85
C ARG A 133 3.77 3.71 10.83
N PHE A 134 4.44 3.24 9.81
CA PHE A 134 4.80 1.82 9.66
C PHE A 134 6.01 1.64 8.76
N THR A 135 6.61 0.47 8.83
CA THR A 135 7.77 0.10 8.02
C THR A 135 7.48 -1.20 7.28
N ILE A 136 7.94 -1.28 6.04
CA ILE A 136 7.78 -2.41 5.13
C ILE A 136 9.17 -3.02 4.92
N ASP A 137 9.32 -4.33 5.09
CA ASP A 137 10.61 -5.02 5.04
C ASP A 137 10.97 -5.64 3.68
N GLY A 138 10.19 -5.34 2.66
CA GLY A 138 10.43 -5.88 1.32
C GLY A 138 9.67 -5.13 0.24
N PRO A 139 9.81 -5.56 -1.02
CA PRO A 139 9.11 -4.93 -2.13
C PRO A 139 7.63 -5.28 -2.12
N LEU A 140 6.79 -4.28 -2.34
CA LEU A 140 5.35 -4.42 -2.58
C LEU A 140 5.02 -3.90 -3.98
N THR A 141 4.04 -4.50 -4.63
CA THR A 141 3.39 -3.87 -5.78
C THR A 141 2.64 -2.63 -5.32
N LEU A 142 2.27 -1.74 -6.24
CA LEU A 142 1.51 -0.54 -5.88
C LEU A 142 0.15 -0.92 -5.27
N GLU A 143 -0.49 -1.94 -5.82
CA GLU A 143 -1.77 -2.46 -5.34
C GLU A 143 -1.66 -3.03 -3.91
N GLU A 144 -0.59 -3.80 -3.64
CA GLU A 144 -0.30 -4.33 -2.30
C GLU A 144 -0.02 -3.19 -1.31
N PHE A 145 0.78 -2.20 -1.71
CA PHE A 145 1.04 -1.02 -0.89
C PHE A 145 -0.25 -0.26 -0.56
N VAL A 146 -1.10 -0.04 -1.56
CA VAL A 146 -2.40 0.63 -1.37
C VAL A 146 -3.28 -0.13 -0.39
N ALA A 147 -3.36 -1.46 -0.51
CA ALA A 147 -4.12 -2.30 0.41
C ALA A 147 -3.59 -2.18 1.85
N VAL A 148 -2.27 -2.27 2.04
CA VAL A 148 -1.62 -2.11 3.35
C VAL A 148 -1.85 -0.71 3.90
N TRP A 149 -1.66 0.33 3.09
CA TRP A 149 -1.83 1.72 3.52
C TRP A 149 -3.24 1.99 4.00
N TYR A 150 -4.25 1.49 3.27
CA TYR A 150 -5.65 1.65 3.66
C TYR A 150 -5.98 0.97 4.98
N VAL A 151 -5.50 -0.26 5.21
CA VAL A 151 -5.80 -0.97 6.46
C VAL A 151 -5.10 -0.34 7.66
N VAL A 152 -3.88 0.17 7.49
CA VAL A 152 -3.15 0.84 8.58
C VAL A 152 -3.80 2.19 8.92
N MET A 153 -4.18 2.96 7.89
CA MET A 153 -4.65 4.33 8.10
C MET A 153 -6.14 4.42 8.45
N TYR A 154 -6.96 3.51 7.95
CA TYR A 154 -8.42 3.58 8.11
C TYR A 154 -9.06 2.37 8.79
N GLY A 155 -8.32 1.28 9.01
CA GLY A 155 -8.81 0.10 9.72
C GLY A 155 -10.01 -0.58 9.02
N TRP A 156 -9.96 -0.70 7.71
CA TRP A 156 -11.04 -1.29 6.90
C TRP A 156 -11.32 -2.74 7.24
#